data_bc7e77d524933ddb21a80cdb1ec18802
#
_entry.id   bc7e77d524933ddb21a80cdb1ec18802
#
_cell.length_a   1.000
_cell.length_b   1.000
_cell.length_c   1.000
_cell.angle_alpha   90.00
_cell.angle_beta   90.00
_cell.angle_gamma   90.00
#
_symmetry.space_group_name_H-M   'P 1'
#
loop_
_entity.id
_entity.type
_entity.pdbx_description
1 polymer ?
#
loop_
_entity_poly.entity_id
_entity_poly.type
_entity_poly.pdbx_seq_one_letter_code
_entity_poly.pdbx_strand_id
1 'polypeptide(L)'
;MAKVQFSKSEVLELATTHRVIPLIETLFSGIETPMSIFEKLAADKPGSFLLESAQHGVWARYSFIGVNNRGLLTQDATGNVHWTSSTHQSPLADGSTNLSNSGLDAVAQIQKSWTTVSVADLPPLTSGLVGVMGWD
;
A
#
# COMPACT_ATOMS: atom_id res chain seq x y z
N MET A 1 -11.82 -10.27 21.08
CA MET A 1 -11.69 -8.80 21.08
C MET A 1 -10.53 -8.47 20.18
N ALA A 2 -10.76 -7.67 19.14
CA ALA A 2 -9.69 -7.17 18.30
C ALA A 2 -8.75 -6.30 19.13
N LYS A 3 -7.46 -6.57 19.08
CA LYS A 3 -6.45 -5.78 19.80
C LYS A 3 -5.92 -4.74 18.82
N VAL A 4 -6.36 -3.50 18.95
CA VAL A 4 -5.73 -2.39 18.26
C VAL A 4 -4.31 -2.26 18.81
N GLN A 5 -3.30 -2.28 17.95
CA GLN A 5 -1.90 -2.35 18.35
C GLN A 5 -1.38 -1.07 18.99
N PHE A 6 -1.93 0.08 18.60
CA PHE A 6 -1.56 1.40 19.12
C PHE A 6 -2.76 2.12 19.75
N SER A 7 -2.54 2.75 20.87
CA SER A 7 -3.49 3.72 21.46
C SER A 7 -3.49 5.02 20.64
N LYS A 8 -4.51 5.84 20.83
CA LYS A 8 -4.59 7.16 20.18
C LYS A 8 -3.38 8.05 20.49
N SER A 9 -2.90 8.02 21.74
CA SER A 9 -1.73 8.81 22.16
C SER A 9 -0.45 8.37 21.45
N GLU A 10 -0.23 7.04 21.34
CA GLU A 10 0.91 6.48 20.61
C GLU A 10 0.86 6.82 19.13
N VAL A 11 -0.31 6.76 18.49
CA VAL A 11 -0.47 7.16 17.08
C VAL A 11 -0.11 8.64 16.89
N LEU A 12 -0.56 9.52 17.78
CA LEU A 12 -0.25 10.96 17.70
C LEU A 12 1.24 11.23 17.88
N GLU A 13 1.91 10.52 18.78
CA GLU A 13 3.35 10.62 18.98
C GLU A 13 4.11 10.13 17.75
N LEU A 14 3.79 8.94 17.24
CA LEU A 14 4.41 8.39 16.04
C LEU A 14 4.20 9.28 14.80
N ALA A 15 3.06 9.94 14.68
CA ALA A 15 2.75 10.86 13.58
C ALA A 15 3.65 12.09 13.52
N THR A 16 4.40 12.39 14.57
CA THR A 16 5.39 13.47 14.55
C THR A 16 6.63 13.14 13.72
N THR A 17 6.96 11.86 13.59
CA THR A 17 8.19 11.37 12.93
C THR A 17 7.95 10.44 11.76
N HIS A 18 6.77 9.83 11.68
CA HIS A 18 6.41 8.88 10.62
C HIS A 18 5.21 9.37 9.82
N ARG A 19 5.21 9.09 8.54
CA ARG A 19 4.12 9.46 7.61
C ARG A 19 3.09 8.35 7.42
N VAL A 20 3.49 7.12 7.67
CA VAL A 20 2.61 5.95 7.60
C VAL A 20 2.67 5.19 8.91
N ILE A 21 1.52 5.01 9.54
CA ILE A 21 1.39 4.25 10.78
C ILE A 21 0.39 3.13 10.51
N PRO A 22 0.83 1.86 10.49
CA PRO A 22 -0.06 0.73 10.26
C PRO A 22 -0.98 0.54 11.47
N LEU A 23 -2.28 0.61 11.27
CA LEU A 23 -3.29 0.22 12.25
C LEU A 23 -3.76 -1.18 11.91
N ILE A 24 -3.63 -2.10 12.87
CA ILE A 24 -3.78 -3.51 12.63
C ILE A 24 -4.91 -4.07 13.46
N GLU A 25 -5.78 -4.81 12.80
CA GLU A 25 -6.85 -5.57 13.42
C GLU A 25 -6.82 -7.01 12.88
N THR A 26 -6.96 -7.98 13.76
CA THR A 26 -7.02 -9.39 13.39
C THR A 26 -8.46 -9.85 13.44
N LEU A 27 -8.96 -10.31 12.29
CA LEU A 27 -10.32 -10.83 12.14
C LEU A 27 -10.28 -12.31 11.76
N PHE A 28 -11.26 -13.05 12.23
CA PHE A 28 -11.46 -14.42 11.78
C PHE A 28 -12.20 -14.43 10.43
N SER A 29 -11.58 -15.01 9.40
CA SER A 29 -12.14 -15.00 8.04
C SER A 29 -13.20 -16.10 7.77
N GLY A 30 -13.33 -17.06 8.66
CA GLY A 30 -14.26 -18.17 8.48
C GLY A 30 -13.91 -19.02 7.26
N ILE A 31 -14.87 -19.13 6.34
CA ILE A 31 -14.73 -19.89 5.09
C ILE A 31 -14.26 -19.04 3.91
N GLU A 32 -13.95 -17.75 4.14
CA GLU A 32 -13.55 -16.84 3.07
C GLU A 32 -12.19 -17.22 2.49
N THR A 33 -12.11 -17.13 1.17
CA THR A 33 -10.84 -17.25 0.43
C THR A 33 -10.29 -15.86 0.09
N PRO A 34 -9.00 -15.72 -0.21
CA PRO A 34 -8.46 -14.45 -0.68
C PRO A 34 -9.22 -13.87 -1.88
N MET A 35 -9.62 -14.72 -2.83
CA MET A 35 -10.41 -14.31 -3.98
C MET A 35 -11.79 -13.78 -3.58
N SER A 36 -12.53 -14.49 -2.71
CA SER A 36 -13.85 -14.05 -2.26
C SER A 36 -13.79 -12.74 -1.47
N ILE A 37 -12.73 -12.55 -0.67
CA ILE A 37 -12.48 -11.28 0.02
C ILE A 37 -12.16 -10.16 -0.98
N PHE A 38 -11.32 -10.45 -1.98
CA PHE A 38 -11.00 -9.48 -3.02
C PHE A 38 -12.24 -9.04 -3.80
N GLU A 39 -13.08 -9.97 -4.24
CA GLU A 39 -14.34 -9.66 -4.92
C GLU A 39 -15.25 -8.75 -4.09
N LYS A 40 -15.40 -9.05 -2.80
CA LYS A 40 -16.24 -8.25 -1.89
C LYS A 40 -15.72 -6.85 -1.63
N LEU A 41 -14.41 -6.66 -1.56
CA LEU A 41 -13.81 -5.40 -1.13
C LEU A 41 -13.34 -4.51 -2.29
N ALA A 42 -12.92 -5.11 -3.40
CA ALA A 42 -12.01 -4.48 -4.33
C ALA A 42 -12.34 -4.63 -5.81
N ALA A 43 -13.21 -5.57 -6.23
CA ALA A 43 -13.37 -5.98 -7.63
C ALA A 43 -13.53 -4.81 -8.63
N ASP A 44 -14.28 -3.76 -8.26
CA ASP A 44 -14.57 -2.62 -9.15
C ASP A 44 -13.79 -1.34 -8.78
N LYS A 45 -12.78 -1.45 -7.91
CA LYS A 45 -12.03 -0.29 -7.45
C LYS A 45 -10.69 -0.17 -8.17
N PRO A 46 -10.44 0.88 -8.96
CA PRO A 46 -9.15 1.09 -9.63
C PRO A 46 -7.98 1.08 -8.65
N GLY A 47 -6.87 0.45 -9.05
CA GLY A 47 -5.67 0.33 -8.24
C GLY A 47 -5.76 -0.66 -7.07
N SER A 48 -6.85 -1.42 -6.97
CA SER A 48 -6.92 -2.56 -6.08
C SER A 48 -6.08 -3.71 -6.62
N PHE A 49 -5.54 -4.53 -5.72
CA PHE A 49 -4.72 -5.67 -6.11
C PHE A 49 -4.94 -6.88 -5.20
N LEU A 50 -4.68 -8.05 -5.74
CA LEU A 50 -4.53 -9.31 -5.02
C LEU A 50 -3.17 -9.90 -5.40
N LEU A 51 -2.32 -10.11 -4.41
CA LEU A 51 -1.08 -10.88 -4.55
C LEU A 51 -1.27 -12.22 -3.85
N GLU A 52 -1.18 -13.28 -4.62
CA GLU A 52 -1.34 -14.64 -4.13
C GLU A 52 -0.14 -15.47 -4.56
N SER A 53 0.45 -16.23 -3.63
CA SER A 53 1.57 -17.10 -3.95
C SER A 53 1.10 -18.41 -4.54
N ALA A 54 1.63 -18.76 -5.71
CA ALA A 54 1.39 -20.06 -6.35
C ALA A 54 2.25 -21.19 -5.78
N GLN A 55 3.22 -20.90 -4.92
CA GLN A 55 4.09 -21.91 -4.32
C GLN A 55 3.48 -22.52 -3.06
N HIS A 56 3.60 -23.84 -2.92
CA HIS A 56 3.30 -24.55 -1.68
C HIS A 56 4.57 -24.58 -0.82
N GLY A 57 4.46 -24.14 0.44
CA GLY A 57 5.59 -24.18 1.38
C GLY A 57 5.61 -23.02 2.37
N VAL A 58 6.73 -22.89 3.10
CA VAL A 58 6.91 -21.90 4.18
C VAL A 58 6.79 -20.45 3.69
N TRP A 59 7.08 -20.20 2.42
CA TRP A 59 7.02 -18.87 1.80
C TRP A 59 5.64 -18.48 1.28
N ALA A 60 4.70 -19.41 1.17
CA ALA A 60 3.34 -19.21 0.70
C ALA A 60 2.35 -18.92 1.86
N ARG A 61 2.78 -18.19 2.89
CA ARG A 61 1.97 -17.99 4.10
C ARG A 61 0.92 -16.92 3.98
N TYR A 62 1.06 -16.00 3.02
CA TYR A 62 0.24 -14.81 2.97
C TYR A 62 -0.29 -14.57 1.57
N SER A 63 -1.56 -14.15 1.51
CA SER A 63 -2.12 -13.43 0.38
C SER A 63 -2.32 -11.98 0.80
N PHE A 64 -2.06 -11.04 -0.10
CA PHE A 64 -2.19 -9.61 0.18
C PHE A 64 -3.26 -9.01 -0.72
N ILE A 65 -4.19 -8.29 -0.11
CA ILE A 65 -5.27 -7.57 -0.80
C ILE A 65 -5.12 -6.10 -0.47
N GLY A 66 -4.93 -5.27 -1.49
CA GLY A 66 -4.91 -3.83 -1.34
C GLY A 66 -6.17 -3.20 -1.89
N VAL A 67 -6.78 -2.32 -1.10
CA VAL A 67 -7.99 -1.58 -1.47
C VAL A 67 -7.87 -0.14 -1.01
N ASN A 68 -8.65 0.75 -1.62
CA ASN A 68 -8.68 2.16 -1.26
C ASN A 68 -7.28 2.78 -1.25
N ASN A 69 -6.53 2.53 -2.34
CA ASN A 69 -5.18 3.08 -2.50
C ASN A 69 -5.17 4.60 -2.33
N ARG A 70 -4.03 5.14 -1.90
CA ARG A 70 -3.82 6.58 -1.75
C ARG A 70 -3.78 7.29 -3.09
N GLY A 71 -3.26 6.62 -4.11
CA GLY A 71 -3.20 7.10 -5.46
C GLY A 71 -2.52 6.11 -6.39
N LEU A 72 -2.53 6.45 -7.67
CA LEU A 72 -1.94 5.69 -8.75
C LEU A 72 -0.82 6.51 -9.39
N LEU A 73 0.35 5.90 -9.51
CA LEU A 73 1.46 6.40 -10.30
C LEU A 73 1.44 5.67 -11.64
N THR A 74 1.38 6.42 -12.72
CA THR A 74 1.43 5.89 -14.08
C THR A 74 2.46 6.63 -14.91
N GLN A 75 3.03 5.95 -15.89
CA GLN A 75 3.86 6.56 -16.91
C GLN A 75 3.22 6.29 -18.27
N ASP A 76 3.06 7.33 -19.06
CA ASP A 76 2.47 7.22 -20.41
C ASP A 76 3.52 6.79 -21.45
N ALA A 77 3.07 6.50 -22.67
CA ALA A 77 3.94 6.08 -23.78
C ALA A 77 4.95 7.16 -24.22
N THR A 78 4.77 8.41 -23.80
CA THR A 78 5.71 9.51 -24.06
C THR A 78 6.73 9.71 -22.92
N GLY A 79 6.62 8.88 -21.87
CA GLY A 79 7.51 8.91 -20.71
C GLY A 79 7.08 9.87 -19.60
N ASN A 80 5.93 10.55 -19.72
CA ASN A 80 5.48 11.44 -18.67
C ASN A 80 4.90 10.66 -17.50
N VAL A 81 5.26 11.08 -16.30
CA VAL A 81 4.79 10.49 -15.04
C VAL A 81 3.58 11.25 -14.53
N HIS A 82 2.54 10.52 -14.17
CA HIS A 82 1.29 11.06 -13.66
C HIS A 82 0.95 10.46 -12.30
N TRP A 83 0.46 11.31 -11.39
CA TRP A 83 -0.11 10.90 -10.13
C TRP A 83 -1.61 11.21 -10.10
N THR A 84 -2.41 10.20 -9.83
CA THR A 84 -3.87 10.32 -9.69
C THR A 84 -4.29 9.85 -8.31
N SER A 85 -5.06 10.66 -7.60
CA SER A 85 -5.60 10.31 -6.28
C SER A 85 -7.07 10.71 -6.20
N SER A 86 -7.91 9.78 -5.76
CA SER A 86 -9.34 10.03 -5.53
C SER A 86 -9.59 10.97 -4.34
N THR A 87 -8.63 11.06 -3.44
CA THR A 87 -8.70 11.89 -2.22
C THR A 87 -7.92 13.20 -2.35
N HIS A 88 -7.43 13.54 -3.55
CA HIS A 88 -6.61 14.72 -3.84
C HIS A 88 -5.34 14.80 -2.97
N GLN A 89 -4.85 13.67 -2.51
CA GLN A 89 -3.64 13.60 -1.69
C GLN A 89 -2.40 13.68 -2.58
N SER A 90 -1.40 14.42 -2.09
CA SER A 90 -0.11 14.51 -2.74
C SER A 90 0.63 13.17 -2.75
N PRO A 91 1.41 12.87 -3.80
CA PRO A 91 2.31 11.73 -3.83
C PRO A 91 3.45 11.84 -2.81
N LEU A 92 3.83 13.05 -2.44
CA LEU A 92 4.93 13.30 -1.52
C LEU A 92 4.44 13.76 -0.15
N ALA A 93 5.19 13.44 0.89
CA ALA A 93 4.81 13.72 2.27
C ALA A 93 4.82 15.20 2.63
N ASP A 94 5.57 16.01 1.90
CA ASP A 94 5.63 17.48 2.03
C ASP A 94 4.45 18.21 1.37
N GLY A 95 3.57 17.47 0.73
CA GLY A 95 2.42 18.02 0.00
C GLY A 95 2.75 18.43 -1.45
N SER A 96 3.98 18.29 -1.91
CA SER A 96 4.33 18.62 -3.29
C SER A 96 3.89 17.52 -4.26
N THR A 97 3.75 17.89 -5.53
CA THR A 97 3.43 16.98 -6.64
C THR A 97 4.56 16.86 -7.65
N ASN A 98 5.74 17.41 -7.31
CA ASN A 98 6.90 17.46 -8.20
C ASN A 98 7.61 16.11 -8.25
N LEU A 99 7.05 15.18 -9.01
CA LEU A 99 7.68 13.90 -9.30
C LEU A 99 8.67 14.01 -10.45
N SER A 100 9.70 13.17 -10.42
CA SER A 100 10.60 12.96 -11.56
C SER A 100 9.82 12.49 -12.79
N ASN A 101 10.26 12.86 -13.97
CA ASN A 101 9.72 12.33 -15.24
C ASN A 101 10.23 10.90 -15.53
N SER A 102 11.14 10.37 -14.73
CA SER A 102 11.51 8.95 -14.75
C SER A 102 10.60 8.18 -13.80
N GLY A 103 9.89 7.18 -14.29
CA GLY A 103 8.98 6.36 -13.47
C GLY A 103 9.67 5.71 -12.27
N LEU A 104 10.90 5.18 -12.47
CA LEU A 104 11.69 4.59 -11.39
C LEU A 104 12.13 5.62 -10.33
N ASP A 105 12.54 6.79 -10.76
CA ASP A 105 12.94 7.86 -9.84
C ASP A 105 11.72 8.40 -9.08
N ALA A 106 10.56 8.49 -9.73
CA ALA A 106 9.31 8.87 -9.08
C ALA A 106 8.89 7.85 -8.00
N VAL A 107 9.01 6.55 -8.29
CA VAL A 107 8.81 5.47 -7.30
C VAL A 107 9.76 5.65 -6.12
N ALA A 108 11.05 5.87 -6.38
CA ALA A 108 12.05 6.07 -5.33
C ALA A 108 11.78 7.34 -4.48
N GLN A 109 11.34 8.42 -5.11
CA GLN A 109 10.93 9.65 -4.42
C GLN A 109 9.74 9.40 -3.48
N ILE A 110 8.70 8.71 -3.96
CA ILE A 110 7.53 8.37 -3.14
C ILE A 110 7.95 7.48 -1.98
N GLN A 111 8.70 6.41 -2.23
CA GLN A 111 9.17 5.49 -1.20
C GLN A 111 9.99 6.20 -0.12
N LYS A 112 10.90 7.07 -0.51
CA LYS A 112 11.73 7.85 0.42
C LYS A 112 10.91 8.85 1.23
N SER A 113 9.85 9.40 0.64
CA SER A 113 8.98 10.38 1.28
C SER A 113 8.06 9.76 2.35
N TRP A 114 7.66 8.50 2.18
CA TRP A 114 6.72 7.81 3.06
C TRP A 114 7.44 6.91 4.08
N THR A 115 7.89 7.51 5.17
CA THR A 115 8.47 6.78 6.30
C THR A 115 7.40 5.99 7.05
N THR A 116 7.67 4.71 7.30
CA THR A 116 6.73 3.79 7.96
C THR A 116 7.29 3.31 9.29
N VAL A 117 6.42 3.17 10.28
CA VAL A 117 6.77 2.54 11.56
C VAL A 117 7.01 1.05 11.33
N SER A 118 8.14 0.56 11.83
CA SER A 118 8.39 -0.89 11.87
C SER A 118 7.63 -1.52 13.03
N VAL A 119 6.84 -2.53 12.74
CA VAL A 119 6.07 -3.28 13.73
C VAL A 119 6.49 -4.75 13.66
N ALA A 120 6.87 -5.31 14.80
CA ALA A 120 7.28 -6.71 14.89
C ALA A 120 6.10 -7.66 14.59
N ASP A 121 6.43 -8.86 14.13
CA ASP A 121 5.50 -9.98 13.91
C ASP A 121 4.41 -9.74 12.84
N LEU A 122 4.58 -8.72 12.01
CA LEU A 122 3.69 -8.47 10.88
C LEU A 122 4.12 -9.24 9.61
N PRO A 123 3.17 -9.48 8.70
CA PRO A 123 3.50 -9.91 7.34
C PRO A 123 4.48 -8.95 6.66
N PRO A 124 5.29 -9.42 5.70
CA PRO A 124 6.36 -8.62 5.09
C PRO A 124 5.87 -7.38 4.33
N LEU A 125 4.63 -7.36 3.85
CA LEU A 125 4.03 -6.22 3.18
C LEU A 125 2.97 -5.58 4.08
N THR A 126 3.30 -4.47 4.73
CA THR A 126 2.38 -3.70 5.58
C THR A 126 2.00 -2.35 4.98
N SER A 127 2.83 -1.84 4.08
CA SER A 127 2.59 -0.62 3.31
C SER A 127 3.58 -0.58 2.14
N GLY A 128 3.37 0.30 1.20
CA GLY A 128 4.31 0.51 0.10
C GLY A 128 3.62 0.74 -1.23
N LEU A 129 4.34 0.46 -2.29
CA LEU A 129 3.91 0.57 -3.67
C LEU A 129 3.79 -0.84 -4.25
N VAL A 130 2.66 -1.11 -4.87
CA VAL A 130 2.42 -2.35 -5.61
C VAL A 130 2.06 -1.98 -7.04
N GLY A 131 2.71 -2.59 -8.01
CA GLY A 131 2.46 -2.26 -9.40
C GLY A 131 3.19 -3.15 -10.39
N VAL A 132 3.05 -2.81 -11.64
CA VAL A 132 3.65 -3.47 -12.79
C VAL A 132 4.50 -2.46 -13.55
N MET A 133 5.68 -2.87 -13.97
CA MET A 133 6.50 -2.14 -14.95
C MET A 133 6.40 -2.87 -16.27
N GLY A 134 6.04 -2.15 -17.34
CA GLY A 134 6.10 -2.65 -18.69
C GLY A 134 7.54 -2.94 -19.11
N TRP A 135 7.70 -3.77 -20.14
CA TRP A 135 9.02 -4.16 -20.65
C TRP A 135 9.51 -3.23 -21.77
N ASP A 136 8.70 -2.31 -22.25
CA ASP A 136 8.95 -1.48 -23.44
C ASP A 136 9.85 -0.29 -23.12
#